data_a49c557be1ab34718426fc19c27efe46
#
_entry.id   a49c557be1ab34718426fc19c27efe46
#
_cell.length_a   1.000
_cell.length_b   1.000
_cell.length_c   1.000
_cell.angle_alpha   90.00
_cell.angle_beta   90.00
_cell.angle_gamma   90.00
#
_symmetry.space_group_name_H-M   'P 1'
#
loop_
_entity.id
_entity.type
_entity.pdbx_description
1 polymer ?
#
loop_
_entity_poly.entity_id
_entity_poly.type
_entity_poly.pdbx_seq_one_letter_code
_entity_poly.pdbx_strand_id
1 'polypeptide(L)'
;MRISCGARDNVHTRPTNTLWFKDFAYTGGIPTNATRPSYVSPPLPTLRYFPLSSGPENCYNIRRVPNAHYSVRVFFGLVAQPNFDNEPLFDVSVEGTQISSLKSGWSNHDDQTFVEALVFLTDGIASICFHSTGHGDPSILSLEILQIDDNAYNYGPQFGEGIMLRTAARISCGAGKTKFDVDYGGDHWGGDRFWSPMTTFNPGSDQTRTVETSIKQASKPPNFYPQALYQSAIVSRDSQPELEYTVDVEPNKNYSIWLHFAEIDPSISSAGQRVFDILINGDTAFKDIDIIKLSGDRYTALVLNTTVAINGRTLTITLQPKKGSHAIINAIEVFEVIMTESRTLPEEVRALQTLKETLGLPVRLGWNGDPCVPPQHPWSGTDCLYNKTTNKWVIDGLGLDNQGLKGFLPDDISKLQHLQSINLSGNSIHGPIPSSLGTITSLEVLDLSYNFFNGSVPESLGQLTSLRRLNLNSNALSGKVPAALGGRLLHRASFNFTDNGGLCGIPGLPSCGPHLTAGAKVGIALGTLVLFLLIVICSVCCWKRRQNILRAQQIAAREAPYAKSRTQSRDIQMTRHHNLGNARTAAENGPILLS
;
A
#
# COMPACT_ATOMS: atom_id res chain seq x y z
N MET A 1 -5.09 7.59 -21.54
CA MET A 1 -3.64 7.60 -21.31
C MET A 1 -3.09 6.23 -21.69
N ARG A 2 -1.93 6.19 -22.38
CA ARG A 2 -1.25 4.95 -22.78
C ARG A 2 0.21 5.03 -22.37
N ILE A 3 0.74 4.02 -21.71
CA ILE A 3 2.12 3.98 -21.19
C ILE A 3 2.85 2.79 -21.82
N SER A 4 4.00 3.04 -22.43
CA SER A 4 4.95 2.02 -22.87
C SER A 4 5.90 1.70 -21.73
N CYS A 5 5.70 0.55 -21.08
CA CYS A 5 6.51 0.17 -19.93
C CYS A 5 7.97 -0.10 -20.33
N GLY A 6 8.90 0.37 -19.51
CA GLY A 6 10.34 0.29 -19.81
C GLY A 6 10.86 1.31 -20.84
N ALA A 7 10.01 2.08 -21.51
CA ALA A 7 10.42 3.04 -22.52
C ALA A 7 11.02 4.30 -21.89
N ARG A 8 12.14 4.78 -22.43
CA ARG A 8 12.79 6.03 -21.99
C ARG A 8 12.16 7.28 -22.59
N ASP A 9 11.59 7.15 -23.79
CA ASP A 9 10.97 8.22 -24.56
C ASP A 9 9.57 7.83 -25.01
N ASN A 10 8.77 8.82 -25.41
CA ASN A 10 7.46 8.58 -25.98
C ASN A 10 7.58 7.81 -27.31
N VAL A 11 6.67 6.87 -27.52
CA VAL A 11 6.63 6.00 -28.71
C VAL A 11 5.36 6.26 -29.50
N HIS A 12 5.45 6.25 -30.82
CA HIS A 12 4.30 6.28 -31.72
C HIS A 12 4.17 4.96 -32.46
N THR A 13 3.00 4.35 -32.42
CA THR A 13 2.74 3.07 -33.09
C THR A 13 1.90 3.24 -34.33
N ARG A 14 2.23 2.49 -35.42
CA ARG A 14 1.46 2.45 -36.67
C ARG A 14 0.32 1.41 -36.56
N PRO A 15 -0.74 1.53 -37.36
CA PRO A 15 -0.98 2.48 -38.46
C PRO A 15 -1.55 3.83 -38.01
N THR A 16 -2.14 3.94 -36.84
CA THR A 16 -2.92 5.08 -36.35
C THR A 16 -2.09 6.22 -35.76
N ASN A 17 -0.76 6.07 -35.73
CA ASN A 17 0.15 7.02 -35.09
C ASN A 17 -0.17 7.24 -33.59
N THR A 18 -0.62 6.18 -32.91
CA THR A 18 -1.02 6.23 -31.51
C THR A 18 0.16 6.57 -30.61
N LEU A 19 0.00 7.62 -29.79
CA LEU A 19 1.00 8.07 -28.83
C LEU A 19 0.99 7.19 -27.57
N TRP A 20 2.15 6.66 -27.22
CA TRP A 20 2.46 5.98 -25.96
C TRP A 20 3.44 6.84 -25.19
N PHE A 21 3.07 7.20 -23.96
CA PHE A 21 3.97 7.91 -23.07
C PHE A 21 5.10 7.01 -22.60
N LYS A 22 6.27 7.61 -22.36
CA LYS A 22 7.37 6.93 -21.70
C LYS A 22 6.95 6.37 -20.35
N ASP A 23 7.73 5.44 -19.86
CA ASP A 23 7.50 4.77 -18.58
C ASP A 23 7.59 5.72 -17.37
N PHE A 24 6.57 5.73 -16.52
CA PHE A 24 6.50 6.56 -15.32
C PHE A 24 5.48 6.01 -14.31
N ALA A 25 5.45 6.56 -13.10
CA ALA A 25 4.53 6.23 -12.00
C ALA A 25 4.64 4.81 -11.43
N TYR A 26 5.71 4.09 -11.72
CA TYR A 26 6.00 2.76 -11.19
C TYR A 26 6.67 2.81 -9.81
N THR A 27 6.51 1.77 -9.01
CA THR A 27 7.11 1.67 -7.66
C THR A 27 8.48 0.99 -7.64
N GLY A 28 8.87 0.32 -8.74
CA GLY A 28 10.14 -0.42 -8.82
C GLY A 28 10.35 -1.06 -10.19
N GLY A 29 11.05 -2.19 -10.21
CA GLY A 29 11.26 -3.01 -11.41
C GLY A 29 12.37 -2.50 -12.33
N ILE A 30 12.67 -3.29 -13.35
CA ILE A 30 13.79 -3.11 -14.27
C ILE A 30 13.25 -3.04 -15.71
N PRO A 31 13.59 -1.98 -16.48
CA PRO A 31 13.23 -1.91 -17.90
C PRO A 31 14.10 -2.85 -18.72
N THR A 32 13.50 -3.53 -19.69
CA THR A 32 14.21 -4.42 -20.62
C THR A 32 13.49 -4.49 -21.98
N ASN A 33 14.06 -5.25 -22.90
CA ASN A 33 13.43 -5.53 -24.19
C ASN A 33 12.39 -6.63 -24.06
N ALA A 34 11.27 -6.43 -24.74
CA ALA A 34 10.25 -7.46 -24.91
C ALA A 34 10.64 -8.44 -26.04
N THR A 35 10.08 -9.64 -26.02
CA THR A 35 10.07 -10.53 -27.18
C THR A 35 9.33 -9.89 -28.36
N ARG A 36 9.29 -10.57 -29.51
CA ARG A 36 8.62 -10.02 -30.71
C ARG A 36 7.17 -9.67 -30.41
N PRO A 37 6.68 -8.52 -30.97
CA PRO A 37 5.29 -8.12 -30.80
C PRO A 37 4.35 -9.18 -31.37
N SER A 38 3.27 -9.43 -30.65
CA SER A 38 2.19 -10.31 -31.08
C SER A 38 1.18 -9.61 -31.98
N TYR A 39 0.22 -10.38 -32.48
CA TYR A 39 -0.93 -9.83 -33.20
C TYR A 39 -1.91 -9.06 -32.30
N VAL A 40 -1.85 -9.30 -30.99
CA VAL A 40 -2.81 -8.77 -30.02
C VAL A 40 -2.29 -7.49 -29.37
N SER A 41 -0.98 -7.40 -29.13
CA SER A 41 -0.39 -6.26 -28.42
C SER A 41 0.03 -5.14 -29.35
N PRO A 42 0.14 -3.90 -28.84
CA PRO A 42 0.81 -2.83 -29.56
C PRO A 42 2.27 -3.21 -29.84
N PRO A 43 2.83 -2.82 -30.99
CA PRO A 43 4.22 -3.16 -31.36
C PRO A 43 5.24 -2.33 -30.55
N LEU A 44 5.30 -2.55 -29.24
CA LEU A 44 6.19 -1.88 -28.31
C LEU A 44 7.43 -2.75 -28.06
N PRO A 45 8.65 -2.16 -28.13
CA PRO A 45 9.90 -2.93 -28.06
C PRO A 45 10.38 -3.21 -26.63
N THR A 46 9.78 -2.56 -25.63
CA THR A 46 10.24 -2.60 -24.24
C THR A 46 9.13 -3.03 -23.31
N LEU A 47 9.53 -3.59 -22.16
CA LEU A 47 8.68 -3.89 -21.04
C LEU A 47 9.38 -3.55 -19.71
N ARG A 48 8.64 -3.56 -18.61
CA ARG A 48 9.20 -3.52 -17.26
C ARG A 48 8.87 -4.82 -16.56
N TYR A 49 9.87 -5.46 -15.95
CA TYR A 49 9.66 -6.61 -15.09
C TYR A 49 10.00 -6.28 -13.63
N PHE A 50 9.36 -6.96 -12.69
CA PHE A 50 9.46 -6.71 -11.27
C PHE A 50 10.08 -7.93 -10.57
N PRO A 51 11.42 -7.97 -10.40
CA PRO A 51 12.05 -9.06 -9.68
C PRO A 51 11.62 -9.05 -8.21
N LEU A 52 11.64 -10.22 -7.56
CA LEU A 52 11.23 -10.34 -6.15
C LEU A 52 12.04 -9.42 -5.21
N SER A 53 13.25 -9.03 -5.61
CA SER A 53 14.04 -8.00 -4.90
C SER A 53 13.40 -6.62 -4.89
N SER A 54 12.46 -6.34 -5.81
CA SER A 54 11.64 -5.12 -5.84
C SER A 54 10.42 -5.21 -4.90
N GLY A 55 10.23 -6.34 -4.23
CA GLY A 55 9.11 -6.64 -3.35
C GLY A 55 8.05 -7.51 -4.00
N PRO A 56 7.20 -8.16 -3.19
CA PRO A 56 6.13 -9.04 -3.68
C PRO A 56 5.02 -8.29 -4.41
N GLU A 57 4.84 -7.01 -4.14
CA GLU A 57 3.85 -6.14 -4.76
C GLU A 57 4.52 -4.93 -5.40
N ASN A 58 4.18 -4.66 -6.65
CA ASN A 58 4.64 -3.51 -7.39
C ASN A 58 3.49 -2.88 -8.18
N CYS A 59 3.41 -1.56 -8.18
CA CYS A 59 2.28 -0.83 -8.73
C CYS A 59 2.69 0.26 -9.71
N TYR A 60 1.76 0.60 -10.59
CA TYR A 60 1.68 1.89 -11.28
C TYR A 60 0.62 2.74 -10.58
N ASN A 61 1.03 3.85 -9.97
CA ASN A 61 0.15 4.78 -9.25
C ASN A 61 0.04 6.10 -10.02
N ILE A 62 -0.88 6.16 -10.95
CA ILE A 62 -1.04 7.27 -11.88
C ILE A 62 -1.94 8.31 -11.25
N ARG A 63 -1.39 9.48 -10.95
CA ARG A 63 -2.08 10.59 -10.27
C ARG A 63 -2.77 11.52 -11.26
N ARG A 64 -3.75 12.29 -10.78
CA ARG A 64 -4.55 13.28 -11.51
C ARG A 64 -5.41 12.65 -12.60
N VAL A 65 -5.95 11.49 -12.32
CA VAL A 65 -6.96 10.84 -13.15
C VAL A 65 -8.33 11.34 -12.67
N PRO A 66 -9.14 11.98 -13.52
CA PRO A 66 -10.48 12.42 -13.12
C PRO A 66 -11.36 11.29 -12.62
N ASN A 67 -12.30 11.59 -11.71
CA ASN A 67 -13.28 10.62 -11.26
C ASN A 67 -14.24 10.33 -12.41
N ALA A 68 -14.22 9.13 -12.96
CA ALA A 68 -15.00 8.70 -14.11
C ALA A 68 -14.87 7.18 -14.32
N HIS A 69 -15.58 6.65 -15.28
CA HIS A 69 -15.41 5.29 -15.76
C HIS A 69 -14.25 5.18 -16.76
N TYR A 70 -13.48 4.11 -16.61
CA TYR A 70 -12.32 3.82 -17.45
C TYR A 70 -12.29 2.37 -17.90
N SER A 71 -11.83 2.16 -19.14
CA SER A 71 -11.28 0.88 -19.57
C SER A 71 -9.81 0.85 -19.19
N VAL A 72 -9.45 -0.03 -18.26
CA VAL A 72 -8.06 -0.29 -17.86
C VAL A 72 -7.62 -1.58 -18.52
N ARG A 73 -6.59 -1.51 -19.35
CA ARG A 73 -6.01 -2.65 -20.05
C ARG A 73 -4.52 -2.75 -19.77
N VAL A 74 -4.09 -3.93 -19.43
CA VAL A 74 -2.69 -4.24 -19.15
C VAL A 74 -2.22 -5.32 -20.09
N PHE A 75 -1.16 -5.07 -20.84
CA PHE A 75 -0.49 -6.08 -21.69
C PHE A 75 0.73 -6.62 -20.96
N PHE A 76 0.88 -7.92 -21.03
CA PHE A 76 2.00 -8.69 -20.49
C PHE A 76 2.83 -9.28 -21.62
N GLY A 77 4.11 -9.46 -21.39
CA GLY A 77 4.99 -10.04 -22.39
C GLY A 77 6.18 -10.75 -21.76
N LEU A 78 6.76 -11.67 -22.48
CA LEU A 78 7.99 -12.34 -22.06
C LEU A 78 9.20 -11.42 -22.24
N VAL A 79 10.18 -11.59 -21.35
CA VAL A 79 11.45 -10.88 -21.41
C VAL A 79 12.34 -11.48 -22.49
N ALA A 80 12.85 -10.66 -23.41
CA ALA A 80 13.76 -11.08 -24.47
C ALA A 80 15.19 -11.32 -23.97
N GLN A 81 15.39 -12.31 -23.11
CA GLN A 81 16.72 -12.72 -22.62
C GLN A 81 16.88 -14.24 -22.68
N PRO A 82 18.08 -14.75 -23.07
CA PRO A 82 18.29 -16.17 -23.32
C PRO A 82 18.17 -17.09 -22.10
N ASN A 83 18.11 -16.55 -20.88
CA ASN A 83 18.02 -17.32 -19.64
C ASN A 83 16.73 -17.04 -18.83
N PHE A 84 15.76 -16.39 -19.42
CA PHE A 84 14.45 -16.16 -18.80
C PHE A 84 13.50 -17.27 -19.23
N ASP A 85 13.69 -18.46 -18.64
CA ASP A 85 12.97 -19.68 -19.05
C ASP A 85 11.60 -19.84 -18.40
N ASN A 86 11.18 -18.91 -17.54
CA ASN A 86 9.95 -19.10 -16.79
C ASN A 86 8.87 -18.12 -17.22
N GLU A 87 7.78 -18.66 -17.69
CA GLU A 87 6.52 -17.95 -17.84
C GLU A 87 6.10 -17.38 -16.48
N PRO A 88 6.02 -16.05 -16.30
CA PRO A 88 5.66 -15.50 -15.01
C PRO A 88 4.18 -15.69 -14.71
N LEU A 89 3.88 -16.16 -13.51
CA LEU A 89 2.52 -16.27 -12.96
C LEU A 89 2.39 -15.25 -11.84
N PHE A 90 1.40 -14.37 -11.96
CA PHE A 90 1.17 -13.30 -10.98
C PHE A 90 -0.28 -12.85 -11.01
N ASP A 91 -0.68 -12.18 -9.94
CA ASP A 91 -2.01 -11.62 -9.83
C ASP A 91 -1.98 -10.13 -10.19
N VAL A 92 -3.10 -9.66 -10.72
CA VAL A 92 -3.30 -8.26 -11.13
C VAL A 92 -4.49 -7.69 -10.39
N SER A 93 -4.29 -6.54 -9.75
CA SER A 93 -5.37 -5.78 -9.12
C SER A 93 -5.47 -4.37 -9.69
N VAL A 94 -6.68 -3.85 -9.70
CA VAL A 94 -6.98 -2.44 -9.99
C VAL A 94 -7.74 -1.89 -8.79
N GLU A 95 -7.30 -0.77 -8.25
CA GLU A 95 -7.92 -0.15 -7.09
C GLU A 95 -8.05 -1.11 -5.88
N GLY A 96 -7.06 -2.01 -5.69
CA GLY A 96 -7.07 -3.03 -4.65
C GLY A 96 -7.98 -4.23 -4.93
N THR A 97 -8.77 -4.22 -6.00
CA THR A 97 -9.60 -5.36 -6.38
C THR A 97 -8.85 -6.25 -7.37
N GLN A 98 -8.69 -7.52 -7.04
CA GLN A 98 -8.07 -8.49 -7.94
C GLN A 98 -8.94 -8.73 -9.16
N ILE A 99 -8.40 -8.45 -10.35
CA ILE A 99 -9.11 -8.61 -11.62
C ILE A 99 -8.65 -9.84 -12.41
N SER A 100 -7.44 -10.34 -12.16
CA SER A 100 -6.92 -11.49 -12.89
C SER A 100 -5.81 -12.22 -12.12
N SER A 101 -5.71 -13.53 -12.39
CA SER A 101 -4.54 -14.36 -12.07
C SER A 101 -4.05 -15.00 -13.36
N LEU A 102 -2.80 -14.78 -13.73
CA LEU A 102 -2.20 -15.43 -14.90
C LEU A 102 -1.98 -16.90 -14.60
N LYS A 103 -2.45 -17.76 -15.50
CA LYS A 103 -2.35 -19.22 -15.39
C LYS A 103 -1.23 -19.75 -16.28
N SER A 104 -0.63 -20.84 -15.87
CA SER A 104 0.38 -21.52 -16.69
C SER A 104 -0.15 -21.85 -18.09
N GLY A 105 0.68 -21.62 -19.09
CA GLY A 105 0.34 -21.79 -20.49
C GLY A 105 -0.22 -20.56 -21.17
N TRP A 106 -0.25 -19.39 -20.51
CA TRP A 106 -0.75 -18.16 -21.13
C TRP A 106 0.11 -17.71 -22.32
N SER A 107 1.38 -18.08 -22.34
CA SER A 107 2.32 -17.77 -23.43
C SER A 107 2.43 -18.85 -24.51
N ASN A 108 1.67 -19.94 -24.43
CA ASN A 108 1.81 -21.07 -25.37
C ASN A 108 1.46 -20.74 -26.83
N HIS A 109 0.59 -19.78 -27.05
CA HIS A 109 0.15 -19.39 -28.40
C HIS A 109 0.74 -18.07 -28.86
N ASP A 110 1.12 -17.23 -27.90
CA ASP A 110 1.70 -15.92 -28.14
C ASP A 110 2.54 -15.51 -26.92
N ASP A 111 3.70 -14.92 -27.16
CA ASP A 111 4.58 -14.43 -26.08
C ASP A 111 3.94 -13.28 -25.26
N GLN A 112 2.73 -12.88 -25.60
CA GLN A 112 2.04 -11.73 -25.00
C GLN A 112 0.55 -12.01 -24.83
N THR A 113 0.02 -11.48 -23.74
CA THR A 113 -1.42 -11.51 -23.43
C THR A 113 -1.86 -10.21 -22.76
N PHE A 114 -3.15 -10.05 -22.52
CA PHE A 114 -3.66 -8.88 -21.80
C PHE A 114 -4.84 -9.23 -20.89
N VAL A 115 -5.08 -8.35 -19.94
CA VAL A 115 -6.32 -8.28 -19.14
C VAL A 115 -6.95 -6.89 -19.32
N GLU A 116 -8.26 -6.84 -19.35
CA GLU A 116 -9.03 -5.60 -19.44
C GLU A 116 -10.18 -5.64 -18.43
N ALA A 117 -10.35 -4.52 -17.71
CA ALA A 117 -11.48 -4.31 -16.82
C ALA A 117 -12.05 -2.89 -17.00
N LEU A 118 -13.38 -2.78 -16.92
CA LEU A 118 -14.08 -1.51 -16.84
C LEU A 118 -14.26 -1.17 -15.37
N VAL A 119 -13.74 -0.01 -14.96
CA VAL A 119 -13.64 0.38 -13.55
C VAL A 119 -14.09 1.82 -13.35
N PHE A 120 -14.57 2.14 -12.14
CA PHE A 120 -14.85 3.51 -11.76
C PHE A 120 -13.76 4.00 -10.79
N LEU A 121 -13.09 5.09 -11.13
CA LEU A 121 -12.03 5.70 -10.32
C LEU A 121 -12.60 6.86 -9.52
N THR A 122 -12.34 6.91 -8.20
CA THR A 122 -12.99 7.86 -7.28
C THR A 122 -12.05 8.79 -6.53
N ASP A 123 -10.74 8.53 -6.49
CA ASP A 123 -9.80 9.23 -5.62
C ASP A 123 -8.74 10.06 -6.37
N GLY A 124 -8.90 10.16 -7.70
CA GLY A 124 -7.94 10.89 -8.54
C GLY A 124 -6.64 10.15 -8.82
N ILE A 125 -6.57 8.87 -8.46
CA ILE A 125 -5.42 7.99 -8.70
C ILE A 125 -5.92 6.73 -9.41
N ALA A 126 -5.20 6.25 -10.42
CA ALA A 126 -5.36 4.91 -10.93
C ALA A 126 -4.23 4.04 -10.39
N SER A 127 -4.55 3.13 -9.50
CA SER A 127 -3.62 2.18 -8.89
C SER A 127 -3.78 0.80 -9.54
N ILE A 128 -2.74 0.35 -10.24
CA ILE A 128 -2.69 -0.95 -10.90
C ILE A 128 -1.51 -1.70 -10.34
N CYS A 129 -1.78 -2.79 -9.62
CA CYS A 129 -0.74 -3.53 -8.90
C CYS A 129 -0.58 -4.96 -9.41
N PHE A 130 0.63 -5.44 -9.31
CA PHE A 130 1.09 -6.77 -9.72
C PHE A 130 1.65 -7.48 -8.50
N HIS A 131 1.08 -8.63 -8.18
CA HIS A 131 1.40 -9.40 -6.99
C HIS A 131 2.13 -10.68 -7.40
N SER A 132 3.36 -10.83 -6.94
CA SER A 132 4.16 -12.02 -7.23
C SER A 132 3.57 -13.23 -6.51
N THR A 133 3.40 -14.34 -7.23
CA THR A 133 3.03 -15.64 -6.65
C THR A 133 4.25 -16.53 -6.37
N GLY A 134 5.47 -15.99 -6.58
CA GLY A 134 6.72 -16.73 -6.46
C GLY A 134 7.08 -17.55 -7.71
N HIS A 135 6.31 -17.43 -8.80
CA HIS A 135 6.55 -18.13 -10.07
C HIS A 135 6.94 -17.14 -11.17
N GLY A 136 8.22 -16.82 -11.26
CA GLY A 136 8.74 -15.81 -12.18
C GLY A 136 8.44 -14.38 -11.75
N ASP A 137 8.92 -13.44 -12.54
CA ASP A 137 8.83 -12.00 -12.26
C ASP A 137 7.72 -11.36 -13.09
N PRO A 138 6.74 -10.67 -12.50
CA PRO A 138 5.72 -9.94 -13.25
C PRO A 138 6.35 -9.04 -14.33
N SER A 139 5.88 -9.16 -15.58
CA SER A 139 6.47 -8.46 -16.73
C SER A 139 5.39 -7.75 -17.55
N ILE A 140 5.46 -6.42 -17.56
CA ILE A 140 4.43 -5.55 -18.08
C ILE A 140 4.91 -4.82 -19.32
N LEU A 141 4.21 -5.03 -20.44
CA LEU A 141 4.51 -4.42 -21.73
C LEU A 141 3.95 -3.00 -21.82
N SER A 142 2.67 -2.86 -21.49
CA SER A 142 2.00 -1.55 -21.56
C SER A 142 0.75 -1.48 -20.69
N LEU A 143 0.37 -0.25 -20.39
CA LEU A 143 -0.87 0.11 -19.68
C LEU A 143 -1.69 1.06 -20.55
N GLU A 144 -2.98 0.81 -20.65
CA GLU A 144 -3.95 1.72 -21.22
C GLU A 144 -5.02 2.05 -20.19
N ILE A 145 -5.26 3.33 -19.98
CA ILE A 145 -6.31 3.86 -19.10
C ILE A 145 -7.10 4.84 -19.95
N LEU A 146 -8.22 4.37 -20.48
CA LEU A 146 -9.03 5.09 -21.45
C LEU A 146 -10.35 5.46 -20.79
N GLN A 147 -10.62 6.75 -20.66
CA GLN A 147 -11.92 7.21 -20.18
C GLN A 147 -13.02 6.76 -21.12
N ILE A 148 -14.10 6.22 -20.57
CA ILE A 148 -15.29 5.80 -21.28
C ILE A 148 -16.49 6.65 -20.83
N ASP A 149 -17.58 6.59 -21.57
CA ASP A 149 -18.83 7.24 -21.17
C ASP A 149 -19.35 6.60 -19.86
N ASP A 150 -19.83 7.41 -18.93
CA ASP A 150 -20.30 6.93 -17.63
C ASP A 150 -21.53 6.00 -17.73
N ASN A 151 -22.23 6.02 -18.86
CA ASN A 151 -23.34 5.11 -19.17
C ASN A 151 -22.91 3.91 -20.04
N ALA A 152 -21.63 3.81 -20.40
CA ALA A 152 -21.13 2.67 -21.17
C ALA A 152 -21.26 1.38 -20.37
N TYR A 153 -21.83 0.34 -20.99
CA TYR A 153 -22.11 -0.94 -20.32
C TYR A 153 -22.86 -0.81 -18.99
N ASN A 154 -23.83 0.11 -18.95
CA ASN A 154 -24.60 0.37 -17.74
C ASN A 154 -25.21 -0.91 -17.19
N TYR A 155 -24.67 -1.35 -16.07
CA TYR A 155 -25.08 -2.56 -15.36
C TYR A 155 -26.14 -2.28 -14.28
N GLY A 156 -26.71 -1.09 -14.29
CA GLY A 156 -27.67 -0.62 -13.30
C GLY A 156 -27.03 0.25 -12.21
N PRO A 157 -27.76 0.57 -11.13
CA PRO A 157 -27.33 1.56 -10.14
C PRO A 157 -26.02 1.22 -9.39
N GLN A 158 -25.59 -0.05 -9.43
CA GLN A 158 -24.37 -0.52 -8.75
C GLN A 158 -23.12 -0.41 -9.64
N PHE A 159 -23.29 -0.16 -10.94
CA PHE A 159 -22.15 0.07 -11.83
C PHE A 159 -21.52 1.42 -11.52
N GLY A 160 -20.32 1.40 -10.99
CA GLY A 160 -19.56 2.59 -10.59
C GLY A 160 -19.17 2.66 -9.12
N GLU A 161 -19.95 2.12 -8.19
CA GLU A 161 -19.62 2.21 -6.76
C GLU A 161 -19.33 0.86 -6.09
N GLY A 162 -19.39 -0.23 -6.78
CA GLY A 162 -19.20 -1.54 -6.14
C GLY A 162 -18.96 -2.67 -7.12
N ILE A 163 -18.82 -2.39 -8.40
CA ILE A 163 -18.70 -3.40 -9.46
C ILE A 163 -17.65 -2.99 -10.49
N MET A 164 -16.84 -3.97 -10.88
CA MET A 164 -15.97 -3.92 -12.06
C MET A 164 -16.44 -4.97 -13.06
N LEU A 165 -16.29 -4.67 -14.36
CA LEU A 165 -16.57 -5.62 -15.43
C LEU A 165 -15.26 -6.06 -16.09
N ARG A 166 -14.77 -7.29 -15.79
CA ARG A 166 -13.61 -7.86 -16.44
C ARG A 166 -13.99 -8.51 -17.76
N THR A 167 -13.36 -8.12 -18.83
CA THR A 167 -13.56 -8.74 -20.13
C THR A 167 -13.14 -10.22 -20.09
N ALA A 168 -14.10 -11.13 -20.23
CA ALA A 168 -13.87 -12.56 -20.37
C ALA A 168 -13.70 -12.96 -21.83
N ALA A 169 -14.56 -12.41 -22.71
CA ALA A 169 -14.45 -12.62 -24.15
C ALA A 169 -15.07 -11.44 -24.92
N ARG A 170 -14.49 -11.13 -26.08
CA ARG A 170 -15.13 -10.37 -27.16
C ARG A 170 -14.95 -11.13 -28.45
N ILE A 171 -16.05 -11.51 -29.08
CA ILE A 171 -16.07 -12.36 -30.27
C ILE A 171 -16.68 -11.59 -31.43
N SER A 172 -15.92 -11.41 -32.51
CA SER A 172 -16.41 -10.92 -33.78
C SER A 172 -16.86 -12.09 -34.61
N CYS A 173 -18.16 -12.34 -34.71
CA CYS A 173 -18.70 -13.55 -35.30
C CYS A 173 -18.54 -13.62 -36.84
N GLY A 174 -18.68 -12.50 -37.54
CA GLY A 174 -18.61 -12.45 -38.99
C GLY A 174 -17.32 -11.89 -39.58
N ALA A 175 -16.68 -10.95 -38.91
CA ALA A 175 -15.56 -10.18 -39.48
C ALA A 175 -14.21 -10.91 -39.46
N GLY A 176 -14.02 -11.88 -38.55
CA GLY A 176 -12.76 -12.59 -38.44
C GLY A 176 -11.54 -11.72 -38.11
N LYS A 177 -11.76 -10.49 -37.62
CA LYS A 177 -10.72 -9.50 -37.34
C LYS A 177 -10.54 -9.30 -35.82
N THR A 178 -9.31 -9.12 -35.41
CA THR A 178 -8.96 -8.83 -34.02
C THR A 178 -9.08 -7.35 -33.66
N LYS A 179 -8.95 -6.48 -34.66
CA LYS A 179 -9.14 -5.03 -34.57
C LYS A 179 -9.80 -4.49 -35.85
N PHE A 180 -10.49 -3.39 -35.69
CA PHE A 180 -11.07 -2.66 -36.82
C PHE A 180 -10.21 -1.41 -37.07
N ASP A 181 -9.36 -1.46 -38.09
CA ASP A 181 -8.32 -0.45 -38.37
C ASP A 181 -8.83 0.99 -38.43
N VAL A 182 -10.09 1.18 -38.87
CA VAL A 182 -10.72 2.50 -38.98
C VAL A 182 -11.03 3.12 -37.62
N ASP A 183 -11.22 2.30 -36.60
CA ASP A 183 -11.65 2.74 -35.28
C ASP A 183 -10.51 2.74 -34.26
N TYR A 184 -9.35 2.17 -34.62
CA TYR A 184 -8.22 2.05 -33.74
C TYR A 184 -7.53 3.40 -33.54
N GLY A 185 -7.51 3.90 -32.29
CA GLY A 185 -6.94 5.19 -31.95
C GLY A 185 -7.79 6.39 -32.35
N GLY A 186 -9.08 6.19 -32.64
CA GLY A 186 -10.03 7.28 -32.87
C GLY A 186 -10.34 8.10 -31.63
N ASP A 187 -11.17 9.13 -31.78
CA ASP A 187 -11.57 10.02 -30.68
C ASP A 187 -12.39 9.34 -29.58
N HIS A 188 -12.91 8.14 -29.87
CA HIS A 188 -13.74 7.36 -28.98
C HIS A 188 -13.09 6.02 -28.66
N TRP A 189 -13.15 5.61 -27.39
CA TRP A 189 -12.58 4.35 -26.90
C TRP A 189 -13.12 3.09 -27.62
N GLY A 190 -14.26 3.18 -28.30
CA GLY A 190 -14.88 2.07 -29.02
C GLY A 190 -13.96 1.37 -30.02
N GLY A 191 -13.11 2.12 -30.72
CA GLY A 191 -12.14 1.57 -31.68
C GLY A 191 -10.95 0.88 -31.03
N ASP A 192 -10.73 1.07 -29.76
CA ASP A 192 -9.63 0.45 -29.01
C ASP A 192 -9.98 -0.95 -28.47
N ARG A 193 -11.21 -1.44 -28.67
CA ARG A 193 -11.60 -2.78 -28.25
C ARG A 193 -10.92 -3.85 -29.08
N PHE A 194 -10.48 -4.92 -28.39
CA PHE A 194 -9.94 -6.12 -29.03
C PHE A 194 -11.03 -7.16 -29.19
N TRP A 195 -11.20 -7.67 -30.41
CA TRP A 195 -12.16 -8.70 -30.74
C TRP A 195 -11.40 -9.96 -31.18
N SER A 196 -11.72 -11.10 -30.62
CA SER A 196 -11.18 -12.37 -31.09
C SER A 196 -12.02 -12.87 -32.27
N PRO A 197 -11.38 -13.36 -33.35
CA PRO A 197 -12.11 -14.12 -34.32
C PRO A 197 -12.63 -15.39 -33.63
N MET A 198 -13.78 -15.88 -34.08
CA MET A 198 -14.39 -17.07 -33.52
C MET A 198 -13.49 -18.30 -33.74
N THR A 199 -13.17 -19.03 -32.65
CA THR A 199 -12.29 -20.21 -32.70
C THR A 199 -13.04 -21.54 -32.65
N THR A 200 -14.23 -21.57 -32.06
CA THR A 200 -15.01 -22.81 -31.82
C THR A 200 -15.96 -23.19 -32.94
N PHE A 201 -16.33 -22.23 -33.77
CA PHE A 201 -17.21 -22.45 -34.92
C PHE A 201 -16.46 -22.06 -36.19
N ASN A 202 -16.29 -23.01 -37.12
CA ASN A 202 -15.70 -22.72 -38.43
C ASN A 202 -16.84 -22.51 -39.46
N PRO A 203 -17.34 -21.28 -39.65
CA PRO A 203 -18.45 -21.03 -40.53
C PRO A 203 -18.04 -21.34 -41.97
N GLY A 204 -18.91 -22.04 -42.68
CA GLY A 204 -18.76 -22.13 -44.12
C GLY A 204 -18.88 -20.75 -44.76
N SER A 205 -18.28 -20.54 -45.92
CA SER A 205 -18.37 -19.28 -46.67
C SER A 205 -19.82 -18.85 -46.98
N ASP A 206 -20.73 -19.80 -46.99
CA ASP A 206 -22.16 -19.61 -47.18
C ASP A 206 -22.90 -19.08 -45.96
N GLN A 207 -22.32 -19.15 -44.79
CA GLN A 207 -22.90 -18.64 -43.54
C GLN A 207 -22.52 -17.18 -43.24
N THR A 208 -21.42 -16.69 -43.79
CA THR A 208 -20.97 -15.31 -43.56
C THR A 208 -21.75 -14.36 -44.48
N ARG A 209 -22.24 -13.29 -43.88
CA ARG A 209 -22.83 -12.15 -44.60
C ARG A 209 -21.98 -10.92 -44.36
N THR A 210 -21.72 -10.16 -45.40
CA THR A 210 -20.96 -8.93 -45.34
C THR A 210 -21.61 -7.85 -46.19
N VAL A 211 -21.63 -6.62 -45.67
CA VAL A 211 -22.18 -5.45 -46.38
C VAL A 211 -21.25 -4.26 -46.22
N GLU A 212 -21.27 -3.36 -47.21
CA GLU A 212 -20.56 -2.07 -47.13
C GLU A 212 -21.48 -0.93 -46.67
N THR A 213 -22.77 -1.23 -46.51
CA THR A 213 -23.78 -0.26 -46.08
C THR A 213 -23.49 0.24 -44.67
N SER A 214 -23.69 1.56 -44.46
CA SER A 214 -23.61 2.16 -43.13
C SER A 214 -24.68 1.60 -42.21
N ILE A 215 -24.28 1.22 -40.99
CA ILE A 215 -25.16 0.65 -39.96
C ILE A 215 -25.64 1.78 -39.05
N LYS A 216 -26.96 2.00 -39.04
CA LYS A 216 -27.61 2.96 -38.15
C LYS A 216 -27.40 2.55 -36.69
N GLN A 217 -27.32 3.52 -35.79
CA GLN A 217 -27.11 3.33 -34.35
C GLN A 217 -25.75 2.70 -33.95
N ALA A 218 -24.95 2.20 -34.88
CA ALA A 218 -23.54 1.89 -34.58
C ALA A 218 -22.76 3.20 -34.35
N SER A 219 -21.63 3.12 -33.66
CA SER A 219 -20.78 4.28 -33.33
C SER A 219 -21.49 5.43 -32.58
N LYS A 220 -22.55 5.11 -31.86
CA LYS A 220 -23.30 6.07 -31.03
C LYS A 220 -22.98 5.91 -29.56
N PRO A 221 -23.06 7.01 -28.78
CA PRO A 221 -22.94 6.90 -27.32
C PRO A 221 -24.04 5.97 -26.78
N PRO A 222 -23.79 5.36 -25.59
CA PRO A 222 -22.61 5.49 -24.76
C PRO A 222 -21.42 4.57 -25.15
N ASN A 223 -21.65 3.53 -25.95
CA ASN A 223 -20.68 2.47 -26.17
C ASN A 223 -19.82 2.65 -27.42
N PHE A 224 -20.21 3.47 -28.37
CA PHE A 224 -19.43 3.75 -29.59
C PHE A 224 -18.93 2.48 -30.31
N TYR A 225 -19.81 1.49 -30.53
CA TYR A 225 -19.43 0.25 -31.21
C TYR A 225 -19.01 0.47 -32.65
N PRO A 226 -17.91 -0.16 -33.13
CA PRO A 226 -17.43 0.02 -34.50
C PRO A 226 -18.48 -0.37 -35.53
N GLN A 227 -18.66 0.43 -36.58
CA GLN A 227 -19.57 0.10 -37.69
C GLN A 227 -19.22 -1.24 -38.35
N ALA A 228 -17.91 -1.46 -38.56
CA ALA A 228 -17.40 -2.68 -39.17
C ALA A 228 -17.79 -3.95 -38.38
N LEU A 229 -18.05 -3.85 -37.09
CA LEU A 229 -18.53 -4.95 -36.26
C LEU A 229 -19.89 -5.46 -36.77
N TYR A 230 -20.78 -4.54 -37.14
CA TYR A 230 -22.14 -4.86 -37.61
C TYR A 230 -22.27 -5.08 -39.13
N GLN A 231 -21.21 -4.75 -39.89
CA GLN A 231 -21.15 -4.95 -41.32
C GLN A 231 -20.88 -6.40 -41.73
N SER A 232 -20.62 -7.28 -40.74
CA SER A 232 -20.50 -8.72 -40.98
C SER A 232 -21.25 -9.52 -39.93
N ALA A 233 -21.80 -10.64 -40.34
CA ALA A 233 -22.57 -11.53 -39.45
C ALA A 233 -22.45 -12.98 -39.89
N ILE A 234 -22.74 -13.88 -38.94
CA ILE A 234 -22.97 -15.30 -39.22
C ILE A 234 -24.48 -15.56 -39.24
N VAL A 235 -24.92 -16.29 -40.23
CA VAL A 235 -26.32 -16.74 -40.40
C VAL A 235 -26.36 -18.25 -40.29
N SER A 236 -27.31 -18.80 -39.54
CA SER A 236 -27.53 -20.25 -39.53
C SER A 236 -28.03 -20.79 -40.85
N ARG A 237 -27.96 -22.10 -41.07
CA ARG A 237 -28.37 -22.79 -42.30
C ARG A 237 -29.23 -24.02 -41.98
N ASP A 238 -29.97 -24.53 -42.96
CA ASP A 238 -30.85 -25.69 -42.78
C ASP A 238 -30.13 -26.93 -42.24
N SER A 239 -28.85 -27.14 -42.64
CA SER A 239 -28.02 -28.24 -42.15
C SER A 239 -27.46 -28.04 -40.74
N GLN A 240 -27.43 -26.79 -40.28
CA GLN A 240 -27.03 -26.39 -38.94
C GLN A 240 -27.92 -25.23 -38.50
N PRO A 241 -29.14 -25.54 -38.06
CA PRO A 241 -30.13 -24.49 -37.78
C PRO A 241 -29.77 -23.64 -36.58
N GLU A 242 -29.08 -24.19 -35.59
CA GLU A 242 -28.66 -23.48 -34.41
C GLU A 242 -27.25 -22.90 -34.56
N LEU A 243 -26.99 -21.75 -33.96
CA LEU A 243 -25.67 -21.18 -33.80
C LEU A 243 -25.28 -21.28 -32.32
N GLU A 244 -24.23 -22.03 -32.05
CA GLU A 244 -23.75 -22.24 -30.69
C GLU A 244 -22.33 -21.68 -30.49
N TYR A 245 -22.16 -20.89 -29.43
CA TYR A 245 -20.92 -20.26 -29.03
C TYR A 245 -20.57 -20.68 -27.62
N THR A 246 -19.35 -21.15 -27.44
CA THR A 246 -18.84 -21.59 -26.14
C THR A 246 -17.70 -20.70 -25.70
N VAL A 247 -17.75 -20.22 -24.47
CA VAL A 247 -16.74 -19.38 -23.82
C VAL A 247 -16.29 -20.08 -22.54
N ASP A 248 -14.98 -20.23 -22.37
CA ASP A 248 -14.42 -20.71 -21.12
C ASP A 248 -14.50 -19.63 -20.06
N VAL A 249 -15.05 -19.94 -18.90
CA VAL A 249 -15.32 -19.01 -17.82
C VAL A 249 -14.89 -19.59 -16.46
N GLU A 250 -14.70 -18.71 -15.47
CA GLU A 250 -14.48 -19.15 -14.07
C GLU A 250 -15.80 -19.60 -13.45
N PRO A 251 -15.80 -20.74 -12.72
CA PRO A 251 -17.01 -21.27 -12.09
C PRO A 251 -17.46 -20.41 -10.91
N ASN A 252 -18.75 -20.47 -10.59
CA ASN A 252 -19.37 -19.78 -9.45
C ASN A 252 -19.22 -18.25 -9.51
N LYS A 253 -19.34 -17.70 -10.71
CA LYS A 253 -19.26 -16.26 -10.98
C LYS A 253 -20.48 -15.76 -11.72
N ASN A 254 -20.72 -14.46 -11.67
CA ASN A 254 -21.73 -13.79 -12.47
C ASN A 254 -21.11 -13.23 -13.74
N TYR A 255 -21.82 -13.37 -14.86
CA TYR A 255 -21.39 -12.88 -16.16
C TYR A 255 -22.45 -11.99 -16.79
N SER A 256 -22.03 -10.82 -17.25
CA SER A 256 -22.83 -9.91 -18.08
C SER A 256 -22.53 -10.19 -19.55
N ILE A 257 -23.57 -10.55 -20.32
CA ILE A 257 -23.45 -10.98 -21.70
C ILE A 257 -24.12 -9.92 -22.57
N TRP A 258 -23.43 -9.48 -23.62
CA TRP A 258 -23.87 -8.47 -24.56
C TRP A 258 -23.84 -9.06 -25.96
N LEU A 259 -25.00 -9.12 -26.62
CA LEU A 259 -25.21 -9.75 -27.92
C LEU A 259 -25.53 -8.67 -28.94
N HIS A 260 -24.76 -8.67 -30.02
CA HIS A 260 -24.82 -7.64 -31.06
C HIS A 260 -25.47 -8.15 -32.33
N PHE A 261 -26.44 -7.42 -32.81
CA PHE A 261 -27.23 -7.77 -33.98
C PHE A 261 -27.39 -6.58 -34.93
N ALA A 262 -27.37 -6.87 -36.21
CA ALA A 262 -27.91 -6.03 -37.26
C ALA A 262 -28.45 -6.94 -38.36
N GLU A 263 -29.67 -6.71 -38.85
CA GLU A 263 -30.18 -7.43 -40.00
C GLU A 263 -29.52 -6.90 -41.27
N ILE A 264 -28.55 -7.65 -41.76
CA ILE A 264 -27.76 -7.29 -42.95
C ILE A 264 -28.01 -8.25 -44.14
N ASP A 265 -28.77 -9.32 -43.94
CA ASP A 265 -29.10 -10.28 -45.00
C ASP A 265 -30.09 -9.65 -46.01
N PRO A 266 -29.70 -9.54 -47.28
CA PRO A 266 -30.58 -8.92 -48.28
C PRO A 266 -31.89 -9.69 -48.52
N SER A 267 -31.95 -10.97 -48.18
CA SER A 267 -33.15 -11.79 -48.31
C SER A 267 -34.24 -11.48 -47.28
N ILE A 268 -33.87 -10.82 -46.18
CA ILE A 268 -34.78 -10.44 -45.09
C ILE A 268 -35.10 -8.95 -45.20
N SER A 269 -36.35 -8.62 -45.49
CA SER A 269 -36.77 -7.24 -45.77
C SER A 269 -37.80 -6.68 -44.79
N SER A 270 -38.44 -7.52 -43.99
CA SER A 270 -39.50 -7.11 -43.06
C SER A 270 -39.52 -7.94 -41.78
N ALA A 271 -40.11 -7.36 -40.74
CA ALA A 271 -40.36 -8.07 -39.49
C ALA A 271 -41.15 -9.35 -39.70
N GLY A 272 -40.91 -10.36 -38.88
CA GLY A 272 -41.54 -11.68 -38.94
C GLY A 272 -40.84 -12.70 -39.86
N GLN A 273 -39.91 -12.26 -40.71
CA GLN A 273 -39.18 -13.16 -41.60
C GLN A 273 -38.01 -13.90 -40.90
N ARG A 274 -37.42 -13.28 -39.89
CA ARG A 274 -36.34 -13.89 -39.07
C ARG A 274 -36.70 -13.79 -37.61
N VAL A 275 -36.98 -14.94 -36.98
CA VAL A 275 -37.33 -15.03 -35.57
C VAL A 275 -36.58 -16.19 -34.92
N PHE A 276 -35.95 -15.96 -33.79
CA PHE A 276 -35.21 -16.97 -33.06
C PHE A 276 -35.26 -16.72 -31.55
N ASP A 277 -35.00 -17.74 -30.78
CA ASP A 277 -34.77 -17.64 -29.31
C ASP A 277 -33.27 -17.62 -29.02
N ILE A 278 -32.90 -17.07 -27.87
CA ILE A 278 -31.55 -17.07 -27.38
C ILE A 278 -31.54 -17.79 -26.05
N LEU A 279 -30.71 -18.84 -25.95
CA LEU A 279 -30.54 -19.63 -24.76
C LEU A 279 -29.14 -19.41 -24.20
N ILE A 280 -29.03 -19.38 -22.88
CA ILE A 280 -27.77 -19.33 -22.14
C ILE A 280 -27.71 -20.57 -21.26
N ASN A 281 -26.69 -21.43 -21.49
CA ASN A 281 -26.56 -22.74 -20.85
C ASN A 281 -27.85 -23.60 -20.90
N GLY A 282 -28.60 -23.49 -22.00
CA GLY A 282 -29.86 -24.22 -22.21
C GLY A 282 -31.11 -23.51 -21.68
N ASP A 283 -30.96 -22.49 -20.84
CA ASP A 283 -32.11 -21.70 -20.36
C ASP A 283 -32.43 -20.55 -21.30
N THR A 284 -33.70 -20.33 -21.60
CA THR A 284 -34.14 -19.25 -22.49
C THR A 284 -33.93 -17.89 -21.85
N ALA A 285 -32.94 -17.14 -22.38
CA ALA A 285 -32.66 -15.77 -21.94
C ALA A 285 -33.53 -14.74 -22.67
N PHE A 286 -33.74 -14.93 -23.99
CA PHE A 286 -34.56 -14.05 -24.81
C PHE A 286 -35.43 -14.91 -25.74
N LYS A 287 -36.69 -14.53 -25.85
CA LYS A 287 -37.69 -15.26 -26.65
C LYS A 287 -38.21 -14.43 -27.81
N ASP A 288 -38.42 -15.08 -28.94
CA ASP A 288 -39.04 -14.51 -30.13
C ASP A 288 -38.33 -13.23 -30.61
N ILE A 289 -37.01 -13.28 -30.71
CA ILE A 289 -36.18 -12.15 -31.18
C ILE A 289 -36.38 -11.98 -32.68
N ASP A 290 -36.83 -10.79 -33.04
CA ASP A 290 -36.95 -10.29 -34.40
C ASP A 290 -36.23 -8.94 -34.49
N ILE A 291 -35.07 -8.94 -35.15
CA ILE A 291 -34.17 -7.80 -35.17
C ILE A 291 -34.82 -6.57 -35.78
N ILE A 292 -35.50 -6.73 -36.94
CA ILE A 292 -36.18 -5.61 -37.61
C ILE A 292 -37.31 -5.05 -36.76
N LYS A 293 -38.07 -5.90 -36.10
CA LYS A 293 -39.16 -5.45 -35.21
C LYS A 293 -38.61 -4.66 -34.00
N LEU A 294 -37.49 -5.10 -33.44
CA LEU A 294 -36.88 -4.47 -32.26
C LEU A 294 -36.08 -3.21 -32.60
N SER A 295 -35.34 -3.22 -33.70
CA SER A 295 -34.50 -2.09 -34.13
C SER A 295 -35.26 -1.06 -34.99
N GLY A 296 -36.40 -1.43 -35.49
CA GLY A 296 -37.25 -0.59 -36.33
C GLY A 296 -36.91 -0.63 -37.83
N ASP A 297 -35.75 -1.10 -38.24
CA ASP A 297 -35.32 -1.11 -39.65
C ASP A 297 -34.14 -2.10 -39.85
N ARG A 298 -33.89 -2.42 -41.12
CA ARG A 298 -32.67 -3.10 -41.55
C ARG A 298 -31.46 -2.19 -41.37
N TYR A 299 -30.27 -2.77 -41.33
CA TYR A 299 -28.99 -2.05 -41.18
C TYR A 299 -28.99 -1.13 -39.95
N THR A 300 -29.65 -1.58 -38.88
CA THR A 300 -29.71 -0.86 -37.62
C THR A 300 -29.18 -1.75 -36.52
N ALA A 301 -28.16 -1.26 -35.76
CA ALA A 301 -27.58 -1.99 -34.67
C ALA A 301 -28.56 -2.18 -33.50
N LEU A 302 -28.68 -3.40 -33.02
CA LEU A 302 -29.44 -3.81 -31.85
C LEU A 302 -28.47 -4.51 -30.87
N VAL A 303 -28.52 -4.12 -29.61
CA VAL A 303 -27.77 -4.79 -28.55
C VAL A 303 -28.72 -5.31 -27.49
N LEU A 304 -28.61 -6.59 -27.19
CA LEU A 304 -29.34 -7.24 -26.09
C LEU A 304 -28.34 -7.63 -25.00
N ASN A 305 -28.67 -7.40 -23.75
CA ASN A 305 -27.82 -7.81 -22.65
C ASN A 305 -28.61 -8.56 -21.58
N THR A 306 -27.91 -9.45 -20.88
CA THR A 306 -28.43 -10.18 -19.73
C THR A 306 -27.30 -10.54 -18.78
N THR A 307 -27.64 -10.85 -17.53
CA THR A 307 -26.67 -11.32 -16.53
C THR A 307 -27.10 -12.67 -16.00
N VAL A 308 -26.14 -13.57 -15.93
CA VAL A 308 -26.36 -14.96 -15.48
C VAL A 308 -25.29 -15.37 -14.48
N ALA A 309 -25.70 -16.21 -13.52
CA ALA A 309 -24.77 -16.90 -12.62
C ALA A 309 -24.32 -18.22 -13.28
N ILE A 310 -23.02 -18.44 -13.40
CA ILE A 310 -22.44 -19.63 -14.01
C ILE A 310 -21.74 -20.46 -12.96
N ASN A 311 -22.20 -21.68 -12.74
CA ASN A 311 -21.60 -22.62 -11.78
C ASN A 311 -20.50 -23.50 -12.41
N GLY A 312 -20.56 -23.70 -13.73
CA GLY A 312 -19.60 -24.47 -14.51
C GLY A 312 -18.41 -23.65 -15.02
N ARG A 313 -17.55 -24.31 -15.79
CA ARG A 313 -16.37 -23.67 -16.44
C ARG A 313 -16.67 -23.21 -17.85
N THR A 314 -17.90 -23.38 -18.32
CA THR A 314 -18.29 -23.12 -19.69
C THR A 314 -19.58 -22.31 -19.72
N LEU A 315 -19.58 -21.26 -20.51
CA LEU A 315 -20.75 -20.48 -20.87
C LEU A 315 -21.10 -20.83 -22.31
N THR A 316 -22.31 -21.35 -22.53
CA THR A 316 -22.83 -21.65 -23.87
C THR A 316 -23.93 -20.69 -24.22
N ILE A 317 -23.85 -20.08 -25.41
CA ILE A 317 -24.83 -19.17 -25.99
C ILE A 317 -25.36 -19.82 -27.25
N THR A 318 -26.65 -20.16 -27.26
CA THR A 318 -27.31 -20.82 -28.39
C THR A 318 -28.41 -19.94 -29.01
N LEU A 319 -28.32 -19.68 -30.30
CA LEU A 319 -29.37 -19.02 -31.03
C LEU A 319 -30.18 -20.09 -31.76
N GLN A 320 -31.45 -20.25 -31.36
CA GLN A 320 -32.35 -21.30 -31.83
C GLN A 320 -33.46 -20.69 -32.71
N PRO A 321 -33.38 -20.84 -34.04
CA PRO A 321 -34.37 -20.28 -34.92
C PRO A 321 -35.74 -20.97 -34.77
N LYS A 322 -36.80 -20.21 -34.98
CA LYS A 322 -38.14 -20.76 -35.11
C LYS A 322 -38.29 -21.52 -36.44
N LYS A 323 -39.27 -22.41 -36.51
CA LYS A 323 -39.51 -23.22 -37.70
C LYS A 323 -39.58 -22.37 -38.97
N GLY A 324 -38.74 -22.68 -39.96
CA GLY A 324 -38.64 -21.98 -41.23
C GLY A 324 -37.92 -20.64 -41.21
N SER A 325 -37.20 -20.37 -40.13
CA SER A 325 -36.37 -19.18 -39.95
C SER A 325 -34.90 -19.54 -39.76
N HIS A 326 -34.01 -18.55 -39.80
CA HIS A 326 -32.58 -18.67 -39.52
C HIS A 326 -32.19 -17.68 -38.44
N ALA A 327 -31.18 -17.99 -37.63
CA ALA A 327 -30.60 -17.08 -36.69
C ALA A 327 -29.45 -16.27 -37.33
N ILE A 328 -29.19 -15.09 -36.82
CA ILE A 328 -28.06 -14.22 -37.23
C ILE A 328 -27.42 -13.59 -35.99
N ILE A 329 -26.09 -13.41 -36.01
CA ILE A 329 -25.38 -12.67 -34.97
C ILE A 329 -24.14 -11.99 -35.56
N ASN A 330 -23.82 -10.78 -35.07
CA ASN A 330 -22.66 -10.00 -35.47
C ASN A 330 -21.50 -10.15 -34.49
N ALA A 331 -21.76 -10.05 -33.16
CA ALA A 331 -20.73 -10.15 -32.16
C ALA A 331 -21.28 -10.51 -30.77
N ILE A 332 -20.36 -10.94 -29.90
CA ILE A 332 -20.63 -11.31 -28.51
C ILE A 332 -19.60 -10.67 -27.61
N GLU A 333 -20.03 -10.05 -26.52
CA GLU A 333 -19.16 -9.65 -25.41
C GLU A 333 -19.60 -10.37 -24.11
N VAL A 334 -18.63 -10.83 -23.34
CA VAL A 334 -18.84 -11.48 -22.06
C VAL A 334 -17.94 -10.83 -21.04
N PHE A 335 -18.55 -10.32 -19.97
CA PHE A 335 -17.83 -9.71 -18.86
C PHE A 335 -18.09 -10.50 -17.57
N GLU A 336 -17.05 -10.82 -16.83
CA GLU A 336 -17.21 -11.23 -15.44
C GLU A 336 -17.56 -10.01 -14.59
N VAL A 337 -18.55 -10.19 -13.72
CA VAL A 337 -18.98 -9.16 -12.77
C VAL A 337 -18.22 -9.37 -11.47
N ILE A 338 -17.29 -8.47 -11.17
CA ILE A 338 -16.45 -8.51 -9.98
C ILE A 338 -16.96 -7.47 -8.99
N MET A 339 -17.24 -7.89 -7.77
CA MET A 339 -17.52 -6.95 -6.67
C MET A 339 -16.23 -6.28 -6.24
N THR A 340 -16.22 -4.95 -6.11
CA THR A 340 -15.04 -4.22 -5.65
C THR A 340 -14.77 -4.49 -4.18
N GLU A 341 -13.50 -4.62 -3.84
CA GLU A 341 -13.08 -4.78 -2.45
C GLU A 341 -13.22 -3.46 -1.68
N SER A 342 -13.66 -3.57 -0.43
CA SER A 342 -13.67 -2.44 0.49
C SER A 342 -12.23 -2.11 0.86
N ARG A 343 -11.82 -0.84 0.74
CA ARG A 343 -10.46 -0.38 1.02
C ARG A 343 -10.16 -0.30 2.52
N THR A 344 -8.89 -0.23 2.85
CA THR A 344 -8.40 0.09 4.19
C THR A 344 -8.81 1.50 4.60
N LEU A 345 -8.99 1.74 5.90
CA LEU A 345 -9.27 3.08 6.44
C LEU A 345 -8.20 4.08 5.96
N PRO A 346 -8.58 5.21 5.34
CA PRO A 346 -7.62 6.14 4.73
C PRO A 346 -6.63 6.76 5.73
N GLU A 347 -7.03 6.93 6.98
CA GLU A 347 -6.16 7.42 8.05
C GLU A 347 -5.09 6.38 8.43
N GLU A 348 -5.42 5.09 8.45
CA GLU A 348 -4.47 4.01 8.71
C GLU A 348 -3.50 3.83 7.54
N VAL A 349 -3.98 3.94 6.30
CA VAL A 349 -3.10 3.95 5.11
C VAL A 349 -2.06 5.07 5.20
N ARG A 350 -2.48 6.30 5.55
CA ARG A 350 -1.55 7.43 5.72
C ARG A 350 -0.55 7.20 6.86
N ALA A 351 -1.01 6.64 7.98
CA ALA A 351 -0.14 6.31 9.11
C ALA A 351 0.94 5.30 8.70
N LEU A 352 0.56 4.23 8.00
CA LEU A 352 1.52 3.25 7.48
C LEU A 352 2.49 3.85 6.45
N GLN A 353 2.05 4.77 5.60
CA GLN A 353 2.93 5.49 4.68
C GLN A 353 3.96 6.34 5.44
N THR A 354 3.56 7.03 6.51
CA THR A 354 4.48 7.77 7.38
C THR A 354 5.47 6.80 8.06
N LEU A 355 5.00 5.65 8.55
CA LEU A 355 5.88 4.61 9.11
C LEU A 355 6.90 4.11 8.08
N LYS A 356 6.45 3.85 6.85
CA LYS A 356 7.33 3.40 5.75
C LYS A 356 8.48 4.38 5.54
N GLU A 357 8.20 5.67 5.52
CA GLU A 357 9.20 6.72 5.30
C GLU A 357 10.14 6.88 6.51
N THR A 358 9.58 6.97 7.72
CA THR A 358 10.34 7.27 8.95
C THR A 358 11.20 6.11 9.42
N LEU A 359 10.75 4.87 9.22
CA LEU A 359 11.50 3.66 9.57
C LEU A 359 12.43 3.19 8.44
N GLY A 360 12.36 3.81 7.25
CA GLY A 360 13.15 3.44 6.08
C GLY A 360 12.91 1.99 5.67
N LEU A 361 11.63 1.63 5.48
CA LEU A 361 11.26 0.26 5.12
C LEU A 361 11.94 -0.17 3.82
N PRO A 362 12.57 -1.34 3.79
CA PRO A 362 13.20 -1.86 2.58
C PRO A 362 12.14 -2.19 1.52
N VAL A 363 12.47 -1.90 0.26
CA VAL A 363 11.59 -2.09 -0.91
C VAL A 363 11.07 -3.52 -1.02
N ARG A 364 11.88 -4.51 -0.58
CA ARG A 364 11.50 -5.93 -0.58
C ARG A 364 10.25 -6.28 0.25
N LEU A 365 9.79 -5.40 1.13
CA LEU A 365 8.53 -5.59 1.88
C LEU A 365 7.30 -5.28 1.03
N GLY A 366 7.46 -4.62 -0.13
CA GLY A 366 6.37 -4.42 -1.09
C GLY A 366 5.21 -3.57 -0.58
N TRP A 367 5.48 -2.60 0.29
CA TRP A 367 4.44 -1.70 0.78
C TRP A 367 4.02 -0.69 -0.30
N ASN A 368 3.22 -1.17 -1.25
CA ASN A 368 2.67 -0.41 -2.35
C ASN A 368 1.17 -0.67 -2.43
N GLY A 369 0.41 0.17 -3.12
CA GLY A 369 -1.03 -0.01 -3.21
C GLY A 369 -1.76 0.19 -1.88
N ASP A 370 -2.74 -0.66 -1.57
CA ASP A 370 -3.52 -0.64 -0.33
C ASP A 370 -3.00 -1.71 0.65
N PRO A 371 -2.88 -1.42 1.95
CA PRO A 371 -2.32 -2.36 2.93
C PRO A 371 -3.02 -3.72 3.04
N CYS A 372 -4.33 -3.75 2.85
CA CYS A 372 -5.16 -4.94 3.12
C CYS A 372 -5.87 -5.51 1.89
N VAL A 373 -5.83 -4.82 0.74
CA VAL A 373 -6.51 -5.31 -0.45
C VAL A 373 -5.61 -5.33 -1.68
N PRO A 374 -5.67 -6.41 -2.47
CA PRO A 374 -6.59 -7.55 -2.30
C PRO A 374 -6.25 -8.40 -1.07
N PRO A 375 -7.26 -9.02 -0.40
CA PRO A 375 -7.05 -9.74 0.87
C PRO A 375 -6.06 -10.91 0.78
N GLN A 376 -5.79 -11.40 -0.42
CA GLN A 376 -4.81 -12.46 -0.66
C GLN A 376 -3.35 -11.96 -0.61
N HIS A 377 -3.15 -10.65 -0.72
CA HIS A 377 -1.85 -9.99 -0.81
C HIS A 377 -1.75 -8.76 0.11
N PRO A 378 -1.95 -8.91 1.43
CA PRO A 378 -1.74 -7.79 2.36
C PRO A 378 -0.25 -7.38 2.36
N TRP A 379 0.05 -6.16 2.77
CA TRP A 379 1.43 -5.72 2.90
C TRP A 379 2.22 -6.63 3.86
N SER A 380 3.45 -6.94 3.50
CA SER A 380 4.30 -7.84 4.31
C SER A 380 4.45 -7.30 5.73
N GLY A 381 4.07 -8.13 6.71
CA GLY A 381 4.14 -7.78 8.13
C GLY A 381 2.95 -6.97 8.63
N THR A 382 1.87 -6.81 7.86
CA THR A 382 0.59 -6.29 8.36
C THR A 382 -0.43 -7.40 8.48
N ASP A 383 -1.15 -7.43 9.60
CA ASP A 383 -2.33 -8.24 9.78
C ASP A 383 -3.56 -7.35 9.62
N CYS A 384 -4.56 -7.83 8.90
CA CYS A 384 -5.73 -7.05 8.52
C CYS A 384 -7.02 -7.69 9.01
N LEU A 385 -7.91 -6.87 9.56
CA LEU A 385 -9.23 -7.27 10.01
C LEU A 385 -10.32 -6.46 9.27
N TYR A 386 -11.34 -7.15 8.79
CA TYR A 386 -12.50 -6.48 8.19
C TYR A 386 -13.47 -5.98 9.26
N ASN A 387 -13.61 -4.67 9.38
CA ASN A 387 -14.52 -4.04 10.32
C ASN A 387 -15.91 -3.87 9.68
N LYS A 388 -16.86 -4.73 10.09
CA LYS A 388 -18.24 -4.76 9.59
C LYS A 388 -19.02 -3.47 9.87
N THR A 389 -18.66 -2.72 10.92
CA THR A 389 -19.36 -1.49 11.30
C THR A 389 -19.03 -0.34 10.34
N THR A 390 -17.76 -0.22 9.95
CA THR A 390 -17.29 0.82 9.04
C THR A 390 -17.30 0.38 7.58
N ASN A 391 -17.50 -0.91 7.33
CA ASN A 391 -17.36 -1.55 6.02
C ASN A 391 -15.98 -1.27 5.38
N LYS A 392 -14.92 -1.33 6.22
CA LYS A 392 -13.53 -1.04 5.83
C LYS A 392 -12.59 -2.08 6.44
N TRP A 393 -11.44 -2.26 5.78
CA TRP A 393 -10.33 -2.98 6.38
C TRP A 393 -9.60 -2.10 7.38
N VAL A 394 -9.09 -2.70 8.46
CA VAL A 394 -8.28 -2.05 9.51
C VAL A 394 -7.06 -2.91 9.82
N ILE A 395 -6.02 -2.26 10.34
CA ILE A 395 -4.78 -2.92 10.72
C ILE A 395 -4.90 -3.36 12.19
N ASP A 396 -4.83 -4.64 12.46
CA ASP A 396 -4.85 -5.19 13.82
C ASP A 396 -3.49 -5.77 14.28
N GLY A 397 -2.55 -6.00 13.35
CA GLY A 397 -1.20 -6.45 13.65
C GLY A 397 -0.11 -5.78 12.81
N LEU A 398 1.06 -5.58 13.42
CA LEU A 398 2.26 -5.07 12.76
C LEU A 398 3.48 -5.90 13.20
N GLY A 399 3.95 -6.80 12.32
CA GLY A 399 5.09 -7.70 12.53
C GLY A 399 6.25 -7.36 11.60
N LEU A 400 7.14 -6.48 12.03
CA LEU A 400 8.30 -6.00 11.26
C LEU A 400 9.62 -6.27 12.01
N ASP A 401 9.68 -7.38 12.72
CA ASP A 401 10.90 -7.79 13.43
C ASP A 401 12.02 -8.21 12.46
N ASN A 402 13.25 -7.94 12.85
CA ASN A 402 14.47 -8.32 12.10
C ASN A 402 14.50 -7.87 10.63
N GLN A 403 13.86 -6.74 10.30
CA GLN A 403 13.80 -6.22 8.94
C GLN A 403 14.94 -5.25 8.59
N GLY A 404 15.81 -4.92 9.57
CA GLY A 404 16.89 -3.96 9.37
C GLY A 404 16.39 -2.51 9.30
N LEU A 405 15.26 -2.23 9.93
CA LEU A 405 14.67 -0.89 10.00
C LEU A 405 15.57 0.06 10.75
N LYS A 406 15.59 1.32 10.28
CA LYS A 406 16.40 2.40 10.85
C LYS A 406 15.49 3.61 11.05
N GLY A 407 15.95 4.62 11.75
CA GLY A 407 15.12 5.81 11.92
C GLY A 407 14.36 5.78 13.25
N PHE A 408 13.18 6.38 13.30
CA PHE A 408 12.40 6.55 14.53
C PHE A 408 10.93 6.20 14.34
N LEU A 409 10.28 5.85 15.46
CA LEU A 409 8.85 5.53 15.46
C LEU A 409 8.04 6.85 15.56
N PRO A 410 7.22 7.20 14.55
CA PRO A 410 6.49 8.46 14.56
C PRO A 410 5.23 8.39 15.40
N ASP A 411 4.73 9.55 15.85
CA ASP A 411 3.46 9.66 16.59
C ASP A 411 2.25 9.19 15.78
N ASP A 412 2.35 9.18 14.45
CA ASP A 412 1.32 8.69 13.52
C ASP A 412 0.95 7.20 13.75
N ILE A 413 1.80 6.42 14.41
CA ILE A 413 1.48 5.04 14.83
C ILE A 413 0.18 5.00 15.65
N SER A 414 -0.12 6.05 16.39
CA SER A 414 -1.32 6.17 17.21
C SER A 414 -2.62 6.26 16.41
N LYS A 415 -2.55 6.53 15.10
CA LYS A 415 -3.73 6.53 14.22
C LYS A 415 -4.21 5.12 13.89
N LEU A 416 -3.36 4.10 14.10
CA LEU A 416 -3.72 2.69 13.95
C LEU A 416 -4.47 2.20 15.20
N GLN A 417 -5.69 2.68 15.38
CA GLN A 417 -6.46 2.49 16.62
C GLN A 417 -6.95 1.05 16.85
N HIS A 418 -6.86 0.19 15.84
CA HIS A 418 -7.30 -1.20 15.90
C HIS A 418 -6.16 -2.18 16.21
N LEU A 419 -4.91 -1.69 16.30
CA LEU A 419 -3.74 -2.54 16.57
C LEU A 419 -3.88 -3.28 17.91
N GLN A 420 -3.73 -4.59 17.84
CA GLN A 420 -3.65 -5.50 18.96
C GLN A 420 -2.20 -5.93 19.21
N SER A 421 -1.38 -6.01 18.16
CA SER A 421 0.01 -6.44 18.25
C SER A 421 0.95 -5.56 17.44
N ILE A 422 2.07 -5.16 18.08
CA ILE A 422 3.19 -4.48 17.44
C ILE A 422 4.46 -5.25 17.79
N ASN A 423 5.16 -5.76 16.77
CA ASN A 423 6.49 -6.35 16.89
C ASN A 423 7.48 -5.65 15.97
N LEU A 424 8.36 -4.83 16.54
CA LEU A 424 9.44 -4.13 15.85
C LEU A 424 10.83 -4.58 16.37
N SER A 425 10.89 -5.74 17.02
CA SER A 425 12.12 -6.23 17.68
C SER A 425 13.25 -6.52 16.69
N GLY A 426 14.49 -6.46 17.17
CA GLY A 426 15.65 -6.83 16.36
C GLY A 426 15.96 -5.90 15.18
N ASN A 427 15.71 -4.61 15.34
CA ASN A 427 15.98 -3.59 14.33
C ASN A 427 17.02 -2.56 14.82
N SER A 428 17.19 -1.47 14.11
CA SER A 428 18.06 -0.35 14.45
C SER A 428 17.29 0.95 14.69
N ILE A 429 16.07 0.85 15.22
CA ILE A 429 15.18 1.98 15.46
C ILE A 429 15.69 2.76 16.67
N HIS A 430 15.74 4.09 16.58
CA HIS A 430 16.25 4.97 17.61
C HIS A 430 15.23 6.07 17.98
N GLY A 431 15.60 6.95 18.90
CA GLY A 431 14.71 7.99 19.39
C GLY A 431 13.82 7.53 20.54
N PRO A 432 12.93 8.40 21.05
CA PRO A 432 12.03 8.08 22.14
C PRO A 432 10.90 7.16 21.70
N ILE A 433 10.35 6.42 22.65
CA ILE A 433 9.08 5.71 22.45
C ILE A 433 7.98 6.80 22.45
N PRO A 434 7.15 6.90 21.40
CA PRO A 434 6.08 7.90 21.34
C PRO A 434 5.06 7.73 22.47
N SER A 435 4.74 8.81 23.18
CA SER A 435 3.71 8.78 24.22
C SER A 435 2.30 8.52 23.64
N SER A 436 2.12 8.84 22.37
CA SER A 436 0.91 8.57 21.61
C SER A 436 0.56 7.07 21.49
N LEU A 437 1.52 6.16 21.61
CA LEU A 437 1.24 4.71 21.68
C LEU A 437 0.25 4.36 22.79
N GLY A 438 0.25 5.09 23.89
CA GLY A 438 -0.68 4.88 25.01
C GLY A 438 -2.14 5.17 24.69
N THR A 439 -2.46 5.71 23.50
CA THR A 439 -3.84 5.94 23.05
C THR A 439 -4.43 4.74 22.29
N ILE A 440 -3.62 3.75 21.93
CA ILE A 440 -4.09 2.54 21.23
C ILE A 440 -4.63 1.55 22.26
N THR A 441 -5.86 1.75 22.69
CA THR A 441 -6.46 1.00 23.82
C THR A 441 -6.67 -0.49 23.55
N SER A 442 -6.68 -0.90 22.27
CA SER A 442 -6.75 -2.28 21.81
C SER A 442 -5.44 -3.07 21.96
N LEU A 443 -4.31 -2.38 22.21
CA LEU A 443 -2.98 -2.99 22.15
C LEU A 443 -2.78 -4.02 23.28
N GLU A 444 -2.54 -5.28 22.90
CA GLU A 444 -2.27 -6.40 23.80
C GLU A 444 -0.78 -6.77 23.87
N VAL A 445 -0.06 -6.62 22.76
CA VAL A 445 1.35 -7.00 22.62
C VAL A 445 2.15 -5.83 22.04
N LEU A 446 3.20 -5.44 22.75
CA LEU A 446 4.18 -4.45 22.28
C LEU A 446 5.59 -5.01 22.48
N ASP A 447 6.28 -5.30 21.38
CA ASP A 447 7.67 -5.73 21.37
C ASP A 447 8.55 -4.74 20.59
N LEU A 448 9.35 -3.98 21.34
CA LEU A 448 10.33 -3.03 20.82
C LEU A 448 11.76 -3.45 21.22
N SER A 449 11.96 -4.71 21.66
CA SER A 449 13.23 -5.20 22.15
C SER A 449 14.33 -5.20 21.08
N TYR A 450 15.59 -5.22 21.50
CA TYR A 450 16.75 -5.27 20.60
C TYR A 450 16.75 -4.14 19.54
N ASN A 451 16.67 -2.90 20.04
CA ASN A 451 16.70 -1.68 19.24
C ASN A 451 17.60 -0.62 19.95
N PHE A 452 17.55 0.61 19.48
CA PHE A 452 18.28 1.75 20.05
C PHE A 452 17.33 2.83 20.62
N PHE A 453 16.13 2.44 21.05
CA PHE A 453 15.22 3.37 21.70
C PHE A 453 15.86 4.00 22.93
N ASN A 454 15.67 5.31 23.12
CA ASN A 454 16.24 6.08 24.22
C ASN A 454 15.16 6.91 24.93
N GLY A 455 15.58 7.70 25.93
CA GLY A 455 14.64 8.47 26.74
C GLY A 455 13.91 7.61 27.77
N SER A 456 12.77 8.08 28.26
CA SER A 456 11.99 7.42 29.30
C SER A 456 10.88 6.54 28.72
N VAL A 457 10.46 5.54 29.45
CA VAL A 457 9.24 4.77 29.17
C VAL A 457 8.05 5.69 29.40
N PRO A 458 7.18 5.95 28.39
CA PRO A 458 6.05 6.85 28.54
C PRO A 458 5.05 6.40 29.61
N GLU A 459 4.60 7.34 30.45
CA GLU A 459 3.55 7.10 31.47
C GLU A 459 2.24 6.61 30.84
N SER A 460 1.94 7.05 29.60
CA SER A 460 0.75 6.66 28.84
C SER A 460 0.65 5.16 28.57
N LEU A 461 1.77 4.45 28.45
CA LEU A 461 1.74 2.97 28.31
C LEU A 461 1.13 2.29 29.53
N GLY A 462 1.21 2.92 30.70
CA GLY A 462 0.55 2.46 31.91
C GLY A 462 -0.99 2.47 31.84
N GLN A 463 -1.57 3.23 30.93
CA GLN A 463 -3.01 3.37 30.72
C GLN A 463 -3.59 2.25 29.84
N LEU A 464 -2.75 1.51 29.10
CA LEU A 464 -3.18 0.43 28.22
C LEU A 464 -3.67 -0.79 29.03
N THR A 465 -4.97 -0.83 29.29
CA THR A 465 -5.59 -1.90 30.11
C THR A 465 -5.54 -3.27 29.46
N SER A 466 -5.53 -3.33 28.14
CA SER A 466 -5.46 -4.56 27.35
C SER A 466 -4.05 -5.16 27.26
N LEU A 467 -3.01 -4.38 27.56
CA LEU A 467 -1.63 -4.78 27.35
C LEU A 467 -1.23 -5.95 28.24
N ARG A 468 -0.86 -7.07 27.64
CA ARG A 468 -0.47 -8.33 28.29
C ARG A 468 1.01 -8.65 28.16
N ARG A 469 1.64 -8.22 27.05
CA ARG A 469 3.06 -8.42 26.79
C ARG A 469 3.72 -7.10 26.43
N LEU A 470 4.80 -6.77 27.14
CA LEU A 470 5.62 -5.58 26.87
C LEU A 470 7.09 -5.96 26.93
N ASN A 471 7.77 -5.96 25.78
CA ASN A 471 9.21 -6.21 25.68
C ASN A 471 9.93 -4.93 25.26
N LEU A 472 10.68 -4.36 26.18
CA LEU A 472 11.52 -3.18 25.94
C LEU A 472 13.00 -3.47 26.19
N ASN A 473 13.36 -4.75 26.42
CA ASN A 473 14.73 -5.15 26.76
C ASN A 473 15.72 -4.84 25.63
N SER A 474 16.98 -4.72 26.02
CA SER A 474 18.10 -4.46 25.08
C SER A 474 17.88 -3.20 24.23
N ASN A 475 17.73 -2.06 24.94
CA ASN A 475 17.60 -0.71 24.40
C ASN A 475 18.46 0.29 25.23
N ALA A 476 18.40 1.57 24.92
CA ALA A 476 19.07 2.65 25.64
C ALA A 476 18.11 3.48 26.51
N LEU A 477 17.04 2.87 27.02
CA LEU A 477 16.02 3.53 27.82
C LEU A 477 16.56 3.90 29.21
N SER A 478 16.03 4.98 29.78
CA SER A 478 16.47 5.53 31.05
C SER A 478 15.33 6.11 31.88
N GLY A 479 15.61 6.38 33.16
CA GLY A 479 14.64 6.98 34.08
C GLY A 479 13.78 5.95 34.80
N LYS A 480 12.75 6.44 35.47
CA LYS A 480 11.85 5.62 36.26
C LYS A 480 10.80 4.93 35.37
N VAL A 481 10.64 3.62 35.55
CA VAL A 481 9.54 2.89 34.91
C VAL A 481 8.21 3.33 35.54
N PRO A 482 7.15 3.61 34.73
CA PRO A 482 5.83 3.98 35.23
C PRO A 482 5.29 2.98 36.25
N ALA A 483 4.79 3.47 37.38
CA ALA A 483 4.29 2.63 38.48
C ALA A 483 3.13 1.74 38.06
N ALA A 484 2.29 2.21 37.14
CA ALA A 484 1.16 1.45 36.58
C ALA A 484 1.61 0.19 35.82
N LEU A 485 2.80 0.20 35.19
CA LEU A 485 3.40 -0.96 34.56
C LEU A 485 3.98 -1.92 35.59
N GLY A 486 4.65 -1.39 36.64
CA GLY A 486 5.24 -2.19 37.73
C GLY A 486 4.22 -3.02 38.51
N GLY A 487 3.02 -2.49 38.73
CA GLY A 487 1.93 -3.20 39.42
C GLY A 487 1.35 -4.38 38.63
N ARG A 488 1.41 -4.35 37.30
CA ARG A 488 0.88 -5.43 36.44
C ARG A 488 1.76 -6.67 36.38
N LEU A 489 3.05 -6.55 36.70
CA LEU A 489 3.95 -7.72 36.85
C LEU A 489 3.40 -8.75 37.85
N LEU A 490 2.57 -8.31 38.79
CA LEU A 490 1.92 -9.17 39.77
C LEU A 490 0.68 -9.90 39.23
N HIS A 491 0.15 -9.53 38.06
CA HIS A 491 -1.11 -9.99 37.50
C HIS A 491 -0.99 -10.73 36.14
N ARG A 492 0.03 -11.58 35.98
CA ARG A 492 0.24 -12.44 34.80
C ARG A 492 0.62 -11.73 33.50
N ALA A 493 0.90 -10.44 33.51
CA ALA A 493 1.46 -9.75 32.34
C ALA A 493 2.96 -10.06 32.22
N SER A 494 3.43 -10.34 31.02
CA SER A 494 4.86 -10.57 30.74
C SER A 494 5.50 -9.27 30.28
N PHE A 495 6.18 -8.57 31.19
CA PHE A 495 6.88 -7.33 30.89
C PHE A 495 8.39 -7.52 31.10
N ASN A 496 9.19 -7.15 30.09
CA ASN A 496 10.63 -7.27 30.11
C ASN A 496 11.29 -5.92 29.84
N PHE A 497 12.09 -5.43 30.82
CA PHE A 497 12.83 -4.16 30.76
C PHE A 497 14.35 -4.35 30.90
N THR A 498 14.83 -5.60 30.89
CA THR A 498 16.25 -5.91 31.09
C THR A 498 17.15 -5.26 30.04
N ASP A 499 18.45 -5.22 30.31
CA ASP A 499 19.45 -4.66 29.39
C ASP A 499 19.14 -3.20 28.92
N ASN A 500 18.63 -2.40 29.87
CA ASN A 500 18.49 -0.95 29.76
C ASN A 500 19.21 -0.33 30.96
N GLY A 501 20.46 0.06 30.80
CA GLY A 501 21.35 0.48 31.89
C GLY A 501 20.88 1.72 32.66
N GLY A 502 19.92 2.47 32.14
CA GLY A 502 19.39 3.70 32.75
C GLY A 502 18.04 3.55 33.45
N LEU A 503 17.33 2.40 33.32
CA LEU A 503 16.02 2.20 33.92
C LEU A 503 16.11 1.83 35.41
N CYS A 504 15.10 2.29 36.18
CA CYS A 504 15.02 2.06 37.62
C CYS A 504 13.55 1.99 38.11
N GLY A 505 13.34 1.57 39.36
CA GLY A 505 12.12 1.84 40.13
C GLY A 505 11.05 0.74 40.13
N ILE A 506 11.33 -0.45 39.59
CA ILE A 506 10.50 -1.65 39.71
C ILE A 506 11.32 -2.85 40.21
N PRO A 507 10.68 -3.92 40.75
CA PRO A 507 11.37 -5.15 41.11
C PRO A 507 12.20 -5.71 39.94
N GLY A 508 13.47 -6.05 40.20
CA GLY A 508 14.42 -6.52 39.18
C GLY A 508 15.27 -5.43 38.51
N LEU A 509 14.95 -4.15 38.71
CA LEU A 509 15.76 -3.01 38.29
C LEU A 509 16.33 -2.26 39.51
N PRO A 510 17.41 -1.45 39.32
CA PRO A 510 17.95 -0.63 40.39
C PRO A 510 16.92 0.32 41.02
N SER A 511 17.08 0.69 42.28
CA SER A 511 16.30 1.75 42.89
C SER A 511 16.65 3.10 42.26
N CYS A 512 15.64 3.95 42.01
CA CYS A 512 15.87 5.29 41.51
C CYS A 512 16.46 6.19 42.61
N GLY A 513 17.64 6.69 42.37
CA GLY A 513 18.33 7.62 43.29
C GLY A 513 19.65 8.08 42.67
N PRO A 514 20.30 9.08 43.20
CA PRO A 514 21.61 9.49 42.72
C PRO A 514 22.62 8.34 42.99
N HIS A 515 22.87 7.55 41.98
CA HIS A 515 23.93 6.56 42.03
C HIS A 515 25.26 7.30 41.95
N LEU A 516 25.86 7.55 43.14
CA LEU A 516 27.24 7.96 43.20
C LEU A 516 28.09 6.88 42.54
N THR A 517 28.85 7.26 41.54
CA THR A 517 29.83 6.35 40.89
C THR A 517 30.76 5.75 41.95
N ALA A 518 31.30 4.56 41.71
CA ALA A 518 32.25 3.93 42.63
C ALA A 518 33.39 4.90 43.00
N GLY A 519 33.87 5.70 42.04
CA GLY A 519 34.85 6.76 42.26
C GLY A 519 34.36 7.88 43.18
N ALA A 520 33.10 8.31 43.04
CA ALA A 520 32.51 9.32 43.93
C ALA A 520 32.31 8.76 45.35
N LYS A 521 31.86 7.51 45.49
CA LYS A 521 31.76 6.83 46.80
C LYS A 521 33.14 6.73 47.48
N VAL A 522 34.18 6.34 46.76
CA VAL A 522 35.57 6.29 47.24
C VAL A 522 36.09 7.70 47.57
N GLY A 523 35.80 8.69 46.71
CA GLY A 523 36.21 10.08 46.95
C GLY A 523 35.56 10.69 48.21
N ILE A 524 34.25 10.42 48.43
CA ILE A 524 33.56 10.86 49.65
C ILE A 524 34.13 10.15 50.89
N ALA A 525 34.36 8.82 50.81
CA ALA A 525 34.95 8.06 51.92
C ALA A 525 36.38 8.54 52.27
N LEU A 526 37.23 8.79 51.27
CA LEU A 526 38.56 9.37 51.47
C LEU A 526 38.49 10.80 52.02
N GLY A 527 37.61 11.64 51.50
CA GLY A 527 37.39 13.01 51.95
C GLY A 527 36.95 13.06 53.41
N THR A 528 36.03 12.20 53.84
CA THR A 528 35.58 12.08 55.21
C THR A 528 36.68 11.57 56.12
N LEU A 529 37.52 10.61 55.68
CA LEU A 529 38.66 10.12 56.41
C LEU A 529 39.71 11.21 56.61
N VAL A 530 40.05 11.97 55.57
CA VAL A 530 41.01 13.10 55.67
C VAL A 530 40.48 14.19 56.59
N LEU A 531 39.21 14.53 56.50
CA LEU A 531 38.56 15.50 57.37
C LEU A 531 38.63 15.05 58.85
N PHE A 532 38.32 13.77 59.09
CA PHE A 532 38.45 13.19 60.45
C PHE A 532 39.88 13.24 60.99
N LEU A 533 40.85 12.87 60.15
CA LEU A 533 42.26 12.97 60.52
C LEU A 533 42.72 14.41 60.85
N LEU A 534 42.26 15.38 60.06
CA LEU A 534 42.51 16.80 60.31
C LEU A 534 41.92 17.27 61.65
N ILE A 535 40.65 16.83 61.91
CA ILE A 535 40.01 17.15 63.21
C ILE A 535 40.79 16.52 64.38
N VAL A 536 41.24 15.28 64.23
CA VAL A 536 42.05 14.61 65.27
C VAL A 536 43.39 15.34 65.47
N ILE A 537 44.08 15.70 64.37
CA ILE A 537 45.34 16.44 64.43
C ILE A 537 45.15 17.82 65.12
N CYS A 538 44.11 18.56 64.71
CA CYS A 538 43.74 19.83 65.31
C CYS A 538 43.43 19.66 66.81
N SER A 539 42.69 18.63 67.19
CA SER A 539 42.34 18.33 68.57
C SER A 539 43.58 18.02 69.39
N VAL A 540 44.51 17.20 68.86
CA VAL A 540 45.80 16.88 69.52
C VAL A 540 46.68 18.14 69.61
N CYS A 541 46.71 18.95 68.53
CA CYS A 541 47.46 20.21 68.56
C CYS A 541 46.91 21.19 69.61
N CYS A 542 45.58 21.33 69.65
CA CYS A 542 44.89 22.16 70.64
C CYS A 542 45.13 21.62 72.07
N TRP A 543 45.11 20.30 72.30
CA TRP A 543 45.39 19.68 73.58
C TRP A 543 46.86 19.87 73.99
N LYS A 544 47.77 19.66 73.04
CA LYS A 544 49.22 19.97 73.29
C LYS A 544 49.42 21.45 73.59
N ARG A 545 48.82 22.33 72.86
CA ARG A 545 48.89 23.79 73.10
C ARG A 545 48.35 24.15 74.48
N ARG A 546 47.22 23.57 74.88
CA ARG A 546 46.59 23.74 76.17
C ARG A 546 47.51 23.18 77.29
N GLN A 547 48.12 22.02 77.08
CA GLN A 547 49.14 21.45 78.01
C GLN A 547 50.36 22.35 78.13
N ASN A 548 50.87 22.88 77.02
CA ASN A 548 52.01 23.79 77.03
C ASN A 548 51.66 25.12 77.70
N ILE A 549 50.47 25.65 77.54
CA ILE A 549 50.02 26.84 78.29
C ILE A 549 49.90 26.55 79.79
N LEU A 550 49.34 25.42 80.17
CA LEU A 550 49.25 24.98 81.56
C LEU A 550 50.62 24.77 82.17
N ARG A 551 51.58 24.19 81.42
CA ARG A 551 53.01 24.06 81.87
C ARG A 551 53.68 25.43 81.99
N ALA A 552 53.46 26.35 81.06
CA ALA A 552 53.98 27.70 81.14
C ALA A 552 53.37 28.47 82.31
N GLN A 553 52.07 28.30 82.61
CA GLN A 553 51.44 28.86 83.82
C GLN A 553 51.97 28.24 85.13
N GLN A 554 52.27 26.94 85.13
CA GLN A 554 52.88 26.27 86.29
C GLN A 554 54.35 26.71 86.51
N ILE A 555 55.10 26.98 85.45
CA ILE A 555 56.47 27.51 85.52
C ILE A 555 56.46 28.96 86.01
N ALA A 556 55.55 29.78 85.48
CA ALA A 556 55.35 31.18 85.91
C ALA A 556 54.89 31.28 87.38
N ALA A 557 54.12 30.29 87.88
CA ALA A 557 53.67 30.25 89.27
C ALA A 557 54.82 29.78 90.25
N ARG A 558 55.90 29.15 89.74
CA ARG A 558 57.08 28.74 90.53
C ARG A 558 58.14 29.81 90.61
N GLU A 559 58.11 30.85 89.76
CA GLU A 559 59.19 31.88 89.76
C GLU A 559 58.75 33.22 90.40
N ALA A 560 57.65 33.30 91.10
CA ALA A 560 57.30 34.49 91.85
C ALA A 560 57.39 34.24 93.33
N PRO A 561 58.60 34.52 93.98
CA PRO A 561 58.57 35.64 94.86
C PRO A 561 59.88 36.48 94.79
N TYR A 562 59.75 37.74 94.90
CA TYR A 562 60.68 38.85 95.12
C TYR A 562 60.71 39.86 93.94
N ALA A 563 59.93 40.88 94.06
CA ALA A 563 60.39 42.27 93.95
C ALA A 563 59.24 43.24 94.25
N LYS A 564 59.44 43.96 95.35
CA LYS A 564 58.69 45.10 95.86
C LYS A 564 59.05 46.35 95.06
N SER A 565 57.99 47.17 94.78
CA SER A 565 57.97 48.65 94.77
C SER A 565 58.87 49.41 93.79
N ARG A 566 58.28 50.22 92.96
CA ARG A 566 58.29 51.69 92.92
C ARG A 566 57.55 52.23 91.72
N THR A 567 56.43 52.85 92.01
CA THR A 567 56.00 54.25 91.79
C THR A 567 56.43 54.96 90.49
N GLN A 568 55.43 55.57 89.97
CA GLN A 568 55.23 56.89 89.36
C GLN A 568 55.18 57.00 87.84
N SER A 569 53.96 57.36 87.45
CA SER A 569 53.52 58.59 86.71
C SER A 569 54.23 58.98 85.44
N ARG A 570 53.46 59.07 84.44
CA ARG A 570 53.09 60.25 83.55
C ARG A 570 52.56 59.72 82.26
N ASP A 571 51.33 59.98 82.04
CA ASP A 571 50.63 61.07 81.31
C ASP A 571 51.18 61.33 79.91
N ILE A 572 50.14 61.52 79.09
CA ILE A 572 50.01 62.43 77.99
C ILE A 572 49.96 61.74 76.58
N GLN A 573 48.73 61.70 76.11
CA GLN A 573 48.05 62.43 75.02
C GLN A 573 48.38 62.03 73.58
N MET A 574 47.25 61.78 72.95
CA MET A 574 46.73 62.42 71.69
C MET A 574 47.53 62.06 70.42
N THR A 575 46.95 61.79 69.33
CA THR A 575 45.80 62.35 68.52
C THR A 575 45.62 61.42 67.33
N ARG A 576 44.40 61.05 67.02
CA ARG A 576 43.56 61.58 65.92
C ARG A 576 44.25 61.78 64.57
N HIS A 577 43.77 61.13 63.56
CA HIS A 577 43.06 61.65 62.33
C HIS A 577 42.86 60.53 61.33
N HIS A 578 41.60 60.22 60.98
CA HIS A 578 40.90 60.71 59.83
C HIS A 578 41.64 60.38 58.52
N ASN A 579 41.10 59.87 57.49
CA ASN A 579 39.74 59.97 56.88
C ASN A 579 39.73 59.00 55.71
N LEU A 580 38.64 58.41 55.46
CA LEU A 580 37.75 58.69 54.31
C LEU A 580 38.25 58.35 52.88
N GLY A 581 37.43 57.68 52.26
CA GLY A 581 37.13 57.89 50.86
C GLY A 581 36.96 56.61 50.09
N ASN A 582 35.76 56.19 50.03
CA ASN A 582 34.86 56.29 48.86
C ASN A 582 35.51 55.74 47.55
N ALA A 583 34.93 54.84 46.96
CA ALA A 583 33.63 54.76 46.25
C ALA A 583 33.88 54.31 44.82
N ARG A 584 32.98 53.47 44.40
CA ARG A 584 32.41 53.41 43.05
C ARG A 584 33.34 53.07 41.90
N THR A 585 33.00 52.27 40.98
CA THR A 585 31.84 51.96 40.16
C THR A 585 32.29 50.85 39.22
N ALA A 586 31.49 49.87 38.97
CA ALA A 586 30.53 49.77 37.90
C ALA A 586 31.12 49.36 36.56
N ALA A 587 30.40 48.45 36.03
CA ALA A 587 30.05 48.29 34.62
C ALA A 587 31.05 47.51 33.77
N GLU A 588 30.52 46.45 33.25
CA GLU A 588 29.77 46.24 32.03
C GLU A 588 30.61 45.69 30.89
N ASN A 589 30.05 44.74 30.32
CA ASN A 589 29.99 44.37 28.92
C ASN A 589 30.61 43.03 28.51
N GLY A 590 29.72 42.14 28.22
CA GLY A 590 29.88 41.22 27.13
C GLY A 590 30.04 41.98 25.80
N PRO A 591 30.05 41.43 24.66
CA PRO A 591 29.27 40.29 24.23
C PRO A 591 29.88 39.47 23.05
N ILE A 592 29.06 38.57 22.51
CA ILE A 592 28.79 38.32 21.04
C ILE A 592 29.70 37.30 20.37
N LEU A 593 29.09 36.17 20.02
CA LEU A 593 28.53 35.70 18.75
C LEU A 593 29.49 35.09 17.70
N LEU A 594 28.96 34.05 17.11
CA LEU A 594 29.11 33.50 15.75
C LEU A 594 30.19 32.40 15.60
N SER A 595 29.78 31.22 15.27
CA SER A 595 29.13 30.78 14.03
C SER A 595 28.51 29.39 14.23
#